data_5fdec486f4e576c619021ecb267fa7a5
#
_entry.id   5fdec486f4e576c619021ecb267fa7a5
#
_cell.length_a   1.000
_cell.length_b   1.000
_cell.length_c   1.000
_cell.angle_alpha   90.00
_cell.angle_beta   90.00
_cell.angle_gamma   90.00
#
_symmetry.space_group_name_H-M   'P 1'
#
loop_
_entity.id
_entity.type
_entity.pdbx_description
1 polymer ?
#
loop_
_entity_poly.entity_id
_entity_poly.type
_entity_poly.pdbx_seq_one_letter_code
_entity_poly.pdbx_strand_id
1 'polypeptide(L)'
;EEAMRQAGIGKDEPVALVGHSQGGIVAAALASDLKDSYAIDHVVTAGSPVANHPIPPKTWVTSIEIEDELVASLDGGRNPSTEQWLTVRGKVTQTTGVTPPTVNADGSCTPGQNTGSVESNYAGALVADAPKTKEISHWLKYHQAAYRNATDLGSPAVDAHERHFQQIIDGELIDTRYYEGRMSHD
;
A
#
# COMPACT_ATOMS: atom_id res chain seq x y z
N GLU A 1 3.19 -5.87 -18.40
CA GLU A 1 3.46 -5.15 -19.66
C GLU A 1 2.29 -5.28 -20.64
N GLU A 2 1.86 -6.50 -20.99
CA GLU A 2 0.78 -6.72 -21.99
C GLU A 2 -0.52 -5.99 -21.61
N ALA A 3 -0.92 -6.01 -20.36
CA ALA A 3 -2.10 -5.27 -19.88
C ALA A 3 -1.98 -3.76 -20.11
N MET A 4 -0.80 -3.19 -19.86
CA MET A 4 -0.53 -1.76 -20.11
C MET A 4 -0.61 -1.42 -21.61
N ARG A 5 -0.05 -2.30 -22.44
CA ARG A 5 -0.12 -2.16 -23.89
C ARG A 5 -1.57 -2.23 -24.42
N GLN A 6 -2.37 -3.17 -23.91
CA GLN A 6 -3.78 -3.30 -24.26
C GLN A 6 -4.63 -2.12 -23.74
N ALA A 7 -4.24 -1.54 -22.60
CA ALA A 7 -4.87 -0.34 -22.09
C ALA A 7 -4.56 0.91 -22.93
N GLY A 8 -3.56 0.84 -23.81
CA GLY A 8 -3.19 1.95 -24.69
C GLY A 8 -2.41 3.06 -23.98
N ILE A 9 -1.73 2.75 -22.86
CA ILE A 9 -0.96 3.72 -22.09
C ILE A 9 0.18 4.27 -22.94
N GLY A 10 0.25 5.58 -23.09
CA GLY A 10 1.29 6.29 -23.83
C GLY A 10 2.64 6.28 -23.09
N LYS A 11 3.73 6.44 -23.84
CA LYS A 11 5.11 6.41 -23.27
C LYS A 11 5.33 7.47 -22.19
N ASP A 12 4.79 8.66 -22.40
CA ASP A 12 4.99 9.82 -21.53
C ASP A 12 3.80 10.04 -20.55
N GLU A 13 2.84 9.14 -20.56
CA GLU A 13 1.70 9.17 -19.67
C GLU A 13 2.12 8.70 -18.27
N PRO A 14 1.93 9.52 -17.21
CA PRO A 14 2.29 9.15 -15.85
C PRO A 14 1.54 7.90 -15.39
N VAL A 15 2.28 6.93 -14.85
CA VAL A 15 1.73 5.65 -14.38
C VAL A 15 2.06 5.46 -12.91
N ALA A 16 1.05 5.09 -12.12
CA ALA A 16 1.22 4.56 -10.78
C ALA A 16 0.96 3.06 -10.78
N LEU A 17 1.86 2.30 -10.17
CA LEU A 17 1.70 0.86 -9.96
C LEU A 17 1.45 0.58 -8.48
N VAL A 18 0.44 -0.22 -8.19
CA VAL A 18 0.11 -0.62 -6.82
C VAL A 18 0.15 -2.13 -6.71
N GLY A 19 0.90 -2.67 -5.75
CA GLY A 19 1.04 -4.11 -5.58
C GLY A 19 1.01 -4.55 -4.11
N HIS A 20 0.30 -5.64 -3.84
CA HIS A 20 0.28 -6.30 -2.54
C HIS A 20 1.03 -7.63 -2.63
N SER A 21 1.84 -7.94 -1.61
CA SER A 21 2.59 -9.21 -1.55
C SER A 21 3.48 -9.39 -2.79
N GLN A 22 3.37 -10.49 -3.49
CA GLN A 22 4.07 -10.73 -4.76
C GLN A 22 3.79 -9.65 -5.82
N GLY A 23 2.59 -9.04 -5.79
CA GLY A 23 2.25 -7.95 -6.71
C GLY A 23 3.15 -6.72 -6.56
N GLY A 24 3.68 -6.45 -5.37
CA GLY A 24 4.66 -5.38 -5.16
C GLY A 24 6.03 -5.70 -5.79
N ILE A 25 6.46 -6.97 -5.76
CA ILE A 25 7.66 -7.42 -6.48
C ILE A 25 7.49 -7.21 -7.99
N VAL A 26 6.31 -7.58 -8.52
CA VAL A 26 5.99 -7.38 -9.93
C VAL A 26 6.00 -5.89 -10.29
N ALA A 27 5.41 -5.03 -9.45
CA ALA A 27 5.41 -3.59 -9.67
C ALA A 27 6.84 -3.01 -9.68
N ALA A 28 7.69 -3.44 -8.75
CA ALA A 28 9.10 -3.03 -8.68
C ALA A 28 9.89 -3.49 -9.91
N ALA A 29 9.71 -4.74 -10.35
CA ALA A 29 10.33 -5.27 -11.55
C ALA A 29 9.88 -4.51 -12.80
N LEU A 30 8.58 -4.25 -12.96
CA LEU A 30 8.05 -3.48 -14.08
C LEU A 30 8.62 -2.06 -14.11
N ALA A 31 8.75 -1.40 -12.94
CA ALA A 31 9.33 -0.06 -12.88
C ALA A 31 10.78 -0.03 -13.38
N SER A 32 11.54 -1.10 -13.14
CA SER A 32 12.91 -1.25 -13.63
C SER A 32 12.96 -1.61 -15.12
N ASP A 33 12.22 -2.64 -15.51
CA ASP A 33 12.31 -3.24 -16.84
C ASP A 33 11.71 -2.34 -17.93
N LEU A 34 10.68 -1.58 -17.58
CA LEU A 34 9.91 -0.74 -18.51
C LEU A 34 10.26 0.75 -18.43
N LYS A 35 11.31 1.14 -17.71
CA LYS A 35 11.72 2.54 -17.49
C LYS A 35 11.94 3.38 -18.76
N ASP A 36 12.24 2.71 -19.88
CA ASP A 36 12.48 3.34 -21.17
C ASP A 36 11.21 3.32 -22.06
N SER A 37 10.21 2.55 -21.68
CA SER A 37 8.96 2.35 -22.43
C SER A 37 7.77 3.07 -21.84
N TYR A 38 7.74 3.26 -20.52
CA TYR A 38 6.64 3.91 -19.80
C TYR A 38 7.16 4.84 -18.71
N ALA A 39 6.40 5.91 -18.43
CA ALA A 39 6.66 6.82 -17.33
C ALA A 39 6.07 6.27 -16.02
N ILE A 40 6.73 5.26 -15.42
CA ILE A 40 6.31 4.73 -14.13
C ILE A 40 6.87 5.65 -13.03
N ASP A 41 6.05 6.57 -12.58
CA ASP A 41 6.46 7.64 -11.70
C ASP A 41 6.28 7.31 -10.22
N HIS A 42 5.32 6.43 -9.87
CA HIS A 42 5.09 6.02 -8.50
C HIS A 42 4.79 4.53 -8.38
N VAL A 43 5.41 3.88 -7.41
CA VAL A 43 5.15 2.49 -7.01
C VAL A 43 4.69 2.46 -5.56
N VAL A 44 3.52 1.89 -5.31
CA VAL A 44 3.02 1.63 -3.96
C VAL A 44 3.05 0.13 -3.69
N THR A 45 3.70 -0.28 -2.61
CA THR A 45 3.78 -1.68 -2.22
C THR A 45 3.21 -1.89 -0.83
N ALA A 46 2.53 -3.01 -0.63
CA ALA A 46 1.98 -3.40 0.66
C ALA A 46 2.41 -4.83 1.00
N GLY A 47 3.13 -5.00 2.11
CA GLY A 47 3.61 -6.30 2.56
C GLY A 47 4.47 -7.03 1.52
N SER A 48 5.37 -6.32 0.84
CA SER A 48 6.14 -6.85 -0.28
C SER A 48 7.65 -6.76 0.00
N PRO A 49 8.43 -7.82 -0.25
CA PRO A 49 9.88 -7.79 -0.11
C PRO A 49 10.53 -7.12 -1.33
N VAL A 50 10.70 -5.80 -1.29
CA VAL A 50 11.14 -4.99 -2.44
C VAL A 50 12.46 -4.26 -2.23
N ALA A 51 13.06 -4.38 -1.04
CA ALA A 51 14.28 -3.64 -0.67
C ALA A 51 15.47 -3.90 -1.62
N ASN A 52 15.54 -5.08 -2.20
CA ASN A 52 16.62 -5.49 -3.10
C ASN A 52 16.26 -5.35 -4.59
N HIS A 53 15.10 -4.79 -4.92
CA HIS A 53 14.71 -4.57 -6.32
C HIS A 53 15.24 -3.23 -6.84
N PRO A 54 15.84 -3.20 -8.04
CA PRO A 54 16.50 -2.01 -8.59
C PRO A 54 15.49 -1.03 -9.21
N ILE A 55 14.62 -0.45 -8.37
CA ILE A 55 13.68 0.59 -8.82
C ILE A 55 14.45 1.84 -9.25
N PRO A 56 14.12 2.46 -10.40
CA PRO A 56 14.81 3.66 -10.85
C PRO A 56 14.77 4.79 -9.81
N PRO A 57 15.87 5.52 -9.57
CA PRO A 57 15.92 6.56 -8.52
C PRO A 57 14.90 7.70 -8.69
N LYS A 58 14.42 7.94 -9.91
CA LYS A 58 13.40 8.95 -10.21
C LYS A 58 11.98 8.51 -9.85
N THR A 59 11.75 7.19 -9.73
CA THR A 59 10.45 6.62 -9.38
C THR A 59 10.23 6.75 -7.88
N TRP A 60 9.12 7.35 -7.49
CA TRP A 60 8.73 7.42 -6.09
C TRP A 60 8.21 6.07 -5.61
N VAL A 61 8.55 5.71 -4.39
CA VAL A 61 8.15 4.43 -3.80
C VAL A 61 7.53 4.67 -2.43
N THR A 62 6.31 4.18 -2.25
CA THR A 62 5.66 4.14 -0.93
C THR A 62 5.49 2.68 -0.54
N SER A 63 6.31 2.20 0.39
CA SER A 63 6.24 0.86 0.95
C SER A 63 5.46 0.86 2.26
N ILE A 64 4.46 0.01 2.38
CA ILE A 64 3.66 -0.14 3.58
C ILE A 64 3.95 -1.51 4.18
N GLU A 65 4.47 -1.51 5.41
CA GLU A 65 4.91 -2.71 6.12
C GLU A 65 4.20 -2.82 7.47
N ILE A 66 3.92 -4.04 7.91
CA ILE A 66 3.41 -4.33 9.25
C ILE A 66 4.54 -4.97 10.05
N GLU A 67 4.84 -4.46 11.26
CA GLU A 67 6.00 -4.88 12.06
C GLU A 67 6.06 -6.39 12.35
N ASP A 68 4.90 -7.01 12.57
CA ASP A 68 4.81 -8.43 12.93
C ASP A 68 4.60 -9.34 11.70
N GLU A 69 4.79 -8.79 10.49
CA GLU A 69 4.59 -9.51 9.24
C GLU A 69 5.94 -9.93 8.64
N LEU A 70 6.04 -11.22 8.27
CA LEU A 70 7.29 -11.80 7.79
C LEU A 70 7.55 -11.54 6.31
N VAL A 71 6.51 -11.35 5.48
CA VAL A 71 6.65 -11.36 4.01
C VAL A 71 7.50 -10.19 3.53
N ALA A 72 7.28 -8.99 4.05
CA ALA A 72 8.05 -7.81 3.67
C ALA A 72 9.56 -7.92 3.97
N SER A 73 9.95 -8.81 4.89
CA SER A 73 11.34 -9.04 5.29
C SER A 73 12.02 -10.23 4.59
N LEU A 74 11.32 -10.94 3.70
CA LEU A 74 11.83 -12.17 3.07
C LEU A 74 13.04 -11.95 2.16
N ASP A 75 13.25 -10.74 1.65
CA ASP A 75 14.44 -10.40 0.87
C ASP A 75 15.69 -10.10 1.73
N GLY A 76 15.54 -10.09 3.06
CA GLY A 76 16.63 -9.86 4.01
C GLY A 76 17.20 -8.44 3.99
N GLY A 77 16.64 -7.56 3.18
CA GLY A 77 17.06 -6.17 3.02
C GLY A 77 16.26 -5.20 3.89
N ARG A 78 16.73 -3.96 3.92
CA ARG A 78 15.96 -2.81 4.40
C ARG A 78 15.68 -1.89 3.22
N ASN A 79 14.48 -1.37 3.16
CA ASN A 79 14.15 -0.36 2.15
C ASN A 79 15.12 0.81 2.21
N PRO A 80 15.47 1.38 1.05
CA PRO A 80 16.27 2.60 0.99
C PRO A 80 15.64 3.72 1.82
N SER A 81 16.49 4.56 2.41
CA SER A 81 16.07 5.77 3.13
C SER A 81 16.43 6.97 2.29
N THR A 82 15.57 7.32 1.35
CA THR A 82 15.73 8.48 0.45
C THR A 82 14.45 9.31 0.47
N GLU A 83 14.51 10.50 -0.11
CA GLU A 83 13.34 11.35 -0.26
C GLU A 83 12.25 10.70 -1.12
N GLN A 84 12.66 9.94 -2.15
CA GLN A 84 11.76 9.25 -3.07
C GLN A 84 11.26 7.90 -2.55
N TRP A 85 11.78 7.40 -1.42
CA TRP A 85 11.37 6.13 -0.85
C TRP A 85 10.86 6.29 0.58
N LEU A 86 9.54 6.29 0.73
CA LEU A 86 8.87 6.29 2.01
C LEU A 86 8.56 4.85 2.46
N THR A 87 8.91 4.51 3.68
CA THR A 87 8.44 3.28 4.33
C THR A 87 7.50 3.64 5.48
N VAL A 88 6.22 3.31 5.30
CA VAL A 88 5.21 3.41 6.35
C VAL A 88 5.20 2.11 7.14
N ARG A 89 5.45 2.17 8.44
CA ARG A 89 5.39 1.00 9.33
C ARG A 89 4.21 1.11 10.26
N GLY A 90 3.37 0.08 10.23
CA GLY A 90 2.25 -0.09 11.12
C GLY A 90 2.46 -1.24 12.08
N LYS A 91 1.81 -1.18 13.23
CA LYS A 91 1.72 -2.27 14.18
C LYS A 91 0.28 -2.63 14.41
N VAL A 92 -0.06 -3.91 14.25
CA VAL A 92 -1.38 -4.42 14.57
C VAL A 92 -1.41 -4.83 16.03
N THR A 93 -2.24 -4.15 16.84
CA THR A 93 -2.46 -4.50 18.23
C THR A 93 -3.91 -4.89 18.44
N GLN A 94 -4.15 -5.98 19.16
CA GLN A 94 -5.49 -6.33 19.62
C GLN A 94 -5.81 -5.49 20.84
N THR A 95 -6.90 -4.73 20.76
CA THR A 95 -7.41 -3.94 21.88
C THR A 95 -8.74 -4.54 22.32
N THR A 96 -8.79 -5.07 23.53
CA THR A 96 -10.06 -5.55 24.10
C THR A 96 -10.97 -4.37 24.45
N GLY A 97 -12.26 -4.50 24.13
CA GLY A 97 -13.26 -3.47 24.45
C GLY A 97 -13.39 -2.35 23.44
N VAL A 98 -12.70 -2.44 22.31
CA VAL A 98 -12.87 -1.50 21.19
C VAL A 98 -13.62 -2.17 20.06
N THR A 99 -14.70 -1.56 19.62
CA THR A 99 -15.44 -1.94 18.41
C THR A 99 -15.31 -0.83 17.36
N PRO A 100 -15.01 -1.17 16.10
CA PRO A 100 -14.95 -0.15 15.05
C PRO A 100 -16.33 0.41 14.73
N PRO A 101 -16.40 1.63 14.19
CA PRO A 101 -17.64 2.14 13.62
C PRO A 101 -18.04 1.27 12.42
N THR A 102 -19.33 1.07 12.25
CA THR A 102 -19.88 0.30 11.13
C THR A 102 -20.81 1.17 10.29
N VAL A 103 -20.73 1.02 8.98
CA VAL A 103 -21.71 1.62 8.06
C VAL A 103 -22.81 0.60 7.84
N ASN A 104 -24.04 0.97 8.14
CA ASN A 104 -25.23 0.15 8.00
C ASN A 104 -25.71 0.13 6.53
N ALA A 105 -26.55 -0.84 6.18
CA ALA A 105 -27.08 -0.98 4.82
C ALA A 105 -27.92 0.23 4.35
N ASP A 106 -28.46 1.02 5.28
CA ASP A 106 -29.19 2.25 5.00
C ASP A 106 -28.30 3.51 4.86
N GLY A 107 -26.95 3.32 4.91
CA GLY A 107 -25.98 4.40 4.84
C GLY A 107 -25.76 5.14 6.18
N SER A 108 -26.46 4.78 7.25
CA SER A 108 -26.20 5.33 8.57
C SER A 108 -24.90 4.76 9.16
N CYS A 109 -24.27 5.52 10.05
CA CYS A 109 -23.06 5.09 10.76
C CYS A 109 -23.40 4.76 12.22
N THR A 110 -23.08 3.52 12.63
CA THR A 110 -23.05 3.17 14.05
C THR A 110 -21.68 3.52 14.60
N PRO A 111 -21.58 4.44 15.58
CA PRO A 111 -20.28 4.82 16.16
C PRO A 111 -19.59 3.62 16.80
N GLY A 112 -18.27 3.59 16.66
CA GLY A 112 -17.44 2.64 17.41
C GLY A 112 -17.54 2.90 18.91
N GLN A 113 -17.30 1.87 19.70
CA GLN A 113 -17.30 1.94 21.16
C GLN A 113 -15.93 1.59 21.70
N ASN A 114 -15.48 2.32 22.70
CA ASN A 114 -14.30 1.99 23.47
C ASN A 114 -14.72 1.83 24.94
N THR A 115 -14.86 0.57 25.36
CA THR A 115 -15.21 0.22 26.75
C THR A 115 -13.98 -0.24 27.55
N GLY A 116 -12.81 -0.27 26.91
CA GLY A 116 -11.54 -0.61 27.56
C GLY A 116 -10.84 0.62 28.17
N SER A 117 -10.04 0.40 29.19
CA SER A 117 -9.12 1.41 29.70
C SER A 117 -7.94 1.59 28.73
N VAL A 118 -8.10 2.43 27.72
CA VAL A 118 -7.01 2.79 26.83
C VAL A 118 -6.38 4.07 27.36
N GLU A 119 -5.16 3.97 27.83
CA GLU A 119 -4.38 5.14 28.26
C GLU A 119 -3.94 6.04 27.10
N SER A 120 -4.14 5.58 25.87
CA SER A 120 -3.81 6.31 24.64
C SER A 120 -5.03 7.01 24.06
N ASN A 121 -4.93 8.30 23.82
CA ASN A 121 -5.96 9.10 23.18
C ASN A 121 -6.08 8.86 21.67
N TYR A 122 -5.24 8.01 21.10
CA TYR A 122 -5.25 7.69 19.68
C TYR A 122 -5.29 6.17 19.48
N ALA A 123 -6.43 5.68 19.01
CA ALA A 123 -6.62 4.25 18.76
C ALA A 123 -6.19 3.79 17.35
N GLY A 124 -5.80 4.72 16.48
CA GLY A 124 -5.47 4.43 15.10
C GLY A 124 -6.67 3.97 14.25
N ALA A 125 -6.41 3.50 13.03
CA ALA A 125 -7.44 2.93 12.19
C ALA A 125 -7.88 1.57 12.73
N LEU A 126 -9.17 1.42 12.98
CA LEU A 126 -9.76 0.18 13.49
C LEU A 126 -10.07 -0.76 12.31
N VAL A 127 -9.62 -2.00 12.43
CA VAL A 127 -9.92 -3.07 11.48
C VAL A 127 -10.85 -4.07 12.17
N ALA A 128 -12.01 -4.33 11.57
CA ALA A 128 -13.07 -5.16 12.18
C ALA A 128 -12.62 -6.58 12.56
N ASP A 129 -11.73 -7.18 11.78
CA ASP A 129 -11.26 -8.54 12.00
C ASP A 129 -9.77 -8.51 12.37
N ALA A 130 -9.46 -8.22 13.62
CA ALA A 130 -8.10 -8.39 14.11
C ALA A 130 -7.62 -9.84 13.94
N PRO A 131 -6.36 -10.08 13.58
CA PRO A 131 -5.85 -11.44 13.42
C PRO A 131 -5.98 -12.19 14.74
N LYS A 132 -6.47 -13.42 14.69
CA LYS A 132 -6.62 -14.28 15.88
C LYS A 132 -5.28 -14.73 16.45
N THR A 133 -4.20 -14.65 15.66
CA THR A 133 -2.84 -14.98 16.02
C THR A 133 -1.90 -13.86 15.58
N LYS A 134 -0.79 -13.66 16.28
CA LYS A 134 0.22 -12.63 15.96
C LYS A 134 0.87 -12.79 14.59
N GLU A 135 0.57 -13.88 13.88
CA GLU A 135 1.38 -14.33 12.77
C GLU A 135 0.92 -13.86 11.41
N ILE A 136 -0.27 -13.23 11.27
CA ILE A 136 -0.77 -12.98 9.91
C ILE A 136 -1.44 -11.60 9.80
N SER A 137 -0.63 -10.56 9.89
CA SER A 137 -1.04 -9.21 9.48
C SER A 137 -0.71 -8.94 7.99
N HIS A 138 -0.64 -10.02 7.19
CA HIS A 138 -0.28 -9.90 5.77
C HIS A 138 -1.44 -9.45 4.87
N TRP A 139 -2.66 -9.45 5.37
CA TRP A 139 -3.83 -9.06 4.58
C TRP A 139 -3.80 -7.58 4.24
N LEU A 140 -4.19 -7.25 3.03
CA LEU A 140 -4.18 -5.90 2.48
C LEU A 140 -4.88 -4.87 3.40
N LYS A 141 -5.96 -5.27 4.07
CA LYS A 141 -6.72 -4.39 4.99
C LYS A 141 -5.87 -3.80 6.12
N TYR A 142 -4.87 -4.52 6.62
CA TYR A 142 -3.96 -4.02 7.66
C TYR A 142 -2.99 -2.97 7.12
N HIS A 143 -2.49 -3.19 5.90
CA HIS A 143 -1.65 -2.23 5.22
C HIS A 143 -2.43 -0.95 4.86
N GLN A 144 -3.66 -1.09 4.39
CA GLN A 144 -4.55 0.05 4.14
C GLN A 144 -4.83 0.85 5.43
N ALA A 145 -5.04 0.15 6.57
CA ALA A 145 -5.23 0.79 7.86
C ALA A 145 -3.96 1.51 8.32
N ALA A 146 -2.79 0.90 8.17
CA ALA A 146 -1.50 1.52 8.50
C ALA A 146 -1.25 2.78 7.67
N TYR A 147 -1.53 2.73 6.36
CA TYR A 147 -1.40 3.89 5.48
C TYR A 147 -2.36 5.01 5.87
N ARG A 148 -3.63 4.69 6.14
CA ARG A 148 -4.61 5.67 6.64
C ARG A 148 -4.16 6.33 7.93
N ASN A 149 -3.64 5.56 8.88
CA ASN A 149 -3.08 6.12 10.11
C ASN A 149 -1.93 7.09 9.84
N ALA A 150 -1.04 6.74 8.92
CA ALA A 150 0.08 7.59 8.56
C ALA A 150 -0.38 8.91 7.93
N THR A 151 -1.41 8.87 7.08
CA THR A 151 -2.01 10.07 6.49
C THR A 151 -2.75 10.91 7.53
N ASP A 152 -3.48 10.29 8.46
CA ASP A 152 -4.20 10.99 9.54
C ASP A 152 -3.23 11.67 10.52
N LEU A 153 -2.11 11.02 10.85
CA LEU A 153 -1.08 11.59 11.71
C LEU A 153 -0.32 12.71 11.02
N GLY A 154 -0.16 12.63 9.73
CA GLY A 154 0.55 13.58 8.89
C GLY A 154 2.03 13.70 9.22
N SER A 155 2.84 13.65 8.21
CA SER A 155 4.23 14.07 8.30
C SER A 155 4.64 14.67 6.96
N PRO A 156 5.67 15.52 6.90
CA PRO A 156 6.09 16.12 5.62
C PRO A 156 6.41 15.05 4.55
N ALA A 157 6.97 13.91 4.94
CA ALA A 157 7.28 12.82 4.00
C ALA A 157 6.01 12.13 3.50
N VAL A 158 5.06 11.80 4.37
CA VAL A 158 3.78 11.20 4.00
C VAL A 158 3.01 12.15 3.08
N ASP A 159 2.93 13.42 3.44
CA ASP A 159 2.24 14.44 2.65
C ASP A 159 2.87 14.63 1.26
N ALA A 160 4.20 14.55 1.16
CA ALA A 160 4.91 14.67 -0.12
C ALA A 160 4.61 13.48 -1.04
N HIS A 161 4.65 12.26 -0.50
CA HIS A 161 4.34 11.03 -1.24
C HIS A 161 2.88 10.96 -1.65
N GLU A 162 1.96 11.35 -0.76
CA GLU A 162 0.53 11.41 -1.06
C GLU A 162 0.24 12.41 -2.19
N ARG A 163 0.78 13.61 -2.12
CA ARG A 163 0.63 14.61 -3.19
C ARG A 163 1.18 14.13 -4.52
N HIS A 164 2.36 13.48 -4.51
CA HIS A 164 2.95 12.95 -5.73
C HIS A 164 2.08 11.85 -6.35
N PHE A 165 1.56 10.94 -5.54
CA PHE A 165 0.65 9.89 -6.00
C PHE A 165 -0.65 10.49 -6.55
N GLN A 166 -1.25 11.43 -5.82
CA GLN A 166 -2.49 12.09 -6.25
C GLN A 166 -2.34 12.83 -7.58
N GLN A 167 -1.21 13.47 -7.85
CA GLN A 167 -0.94 14.12 -9.13
C GLN A 167 -0.97 13.16 -10.33
N ILE A 168 -0.66 11.88 -10.11
CA ILE A 168 -0.70 10.86 -11.17
C ILE A 168 -2.12 10.37 -11.41
N ILE A 169 -2.90 10.18 -10.33
CA ILE A 169 -4.24 9.61 -10.40
C ILE A 169 -5.37 10.67 -10.43
N ASP A 170 -5.02 11.95 -10.33
CA ASP A 170 -5.99 13.05 -10.37
C ASP A 170 -6.51 13.22 -11.79
N GLY A 171 -7.74 12.74 -12.03
CA GLY A 171 -8.36 12.75 -13.34
C GLY A 171 -9.75 12.14 -13.31
N GLU A 172 -10.37 12.08 -14.47
CA GLU A 172 -11.66 11.43 -14.64
C GLU A 172 -11.47 9.94 -14.94
N LEU A 173 -12.20 9.07 -14.24
CA LEU A 173 -12.22 7.64 -14.53
C LEU A 173 -12.90 7.39 -15.87
N ILE A 174 -12.11 7.06 -16.88
CA ILE A 174 -12.60 6.79 -18.24
C ILE A 174 -12.97 5.31 -18.41
N ASP A 175 -12.13 4.41 -17.89
CA ASP A 175 -12.31 2.96 -18.07
C ASP A 175 -11.69 2.18 -16.90
N THR A 176 -12.24 0.99 -16.65
CA THR A 176 -11.67 0.03 -15.70
C THR A 176 -11.60 -1.33 -16.37
N ARG A 177 -10.41 -1.91 -16.47
CA ARG A 177 -10.18 -3.22 -17.09
C ARG A 177 -9.59 -4.19 -16.09
N TYR A 178 -10.04 -5.43 -16.16
CA TYR A 178 -9.56 -6.52 -15.34
C TYR A 178 -8.79 -7.50 -16.20
N TYR A 179 -7.61 -7.90 -15.74
CA TYR A 179 -6.74 -8.85 -16.41
C TYR A 179 -6.40 -9.99 -15.45
N GLU A 180 -6.46 -11.22 -15.93
CA GLU A 180 -5.99 -12.39 -15.21
C GLU A 180 -4.69 -12.87 -15.86
N GLY A 181 -3.62 -12.91 -15.09
CA GLY A 181 -2.33 -13.47 -15.49
C GLY A 181 -2.17 -14.88 -14.95
N ARG A 182 -1.75 -15.82 -15.80
CA ARG A 182 -1.35 -17.17 -15.38
C ARG A 182 0.15 -17.32 -15.58
N MET A 183 0.84 -17.79 -14.56
CA MET A 183 2.24 -18.17 -14.68
C MET A 183 2.32 -19.55 -15.31
N SER A 184 3.06 -19.69 -16.41
CA SER A 184 3.43 -20.98 -16.98
C SER A 184 4.85 -21.33 -16.55
N HIS A 185 5.07 -22.59 -16.21
CA HIS A 185 6.41 -23.16 -16.11
C HIS A 185 6.80 -23.65 -17.48
N ASP A 186 7.61 -22.91 -18.20
CA ASP A 186 8.31 -23.35 -19.40
C ASP A 186 9.74 -23.72 -19.02
#